data_06359d7a564a7a140651ca0dc4ad04ff
#
_entry.id   06359d7a564a7a140651ca0dc4ad04ff
#
_cell.length_a   1.000
_cell.length_b   1.000
_cell.length_c   1.000
_cell.angle_alpha   90.00
_cell.angle_beta   90.00
_cell.angle_gamma   90.00
#
_symmetry.space_group_name_H-M   'P 1'
#
loop_
_entity.id
_entity.type
_entity.pdbx_description
1 polymer ?
#
loop_
_entity_poly.entity_id
_entity_poly.type
_entity_poly.pdbx_seq_one_letter_code
_entity_poly.pdbx_strand_id
1 'polypeptide(L)'
;MFFYGGESEFANIKSYLLNAGFNQIIDKNDFDKKDMNSKWGAHDHIMFKKSLSELNKLTEPFFATILTLSSHEPFEVPIDPILKGEDRQTLYKNSIIYTDESVGRFMSSIKEEPYFQNTIFIFISDHGFRMGDGHNRYPRRYHIPLFIYGDPLGKKWRGRKISVIGSQTDLAKTILNQFDLNYNGFIFSRDLLNNVYGNAFYTFNNGFGLIEEEQSVIYDHDSKSVTYLNNFVSDSVNQFLFDKGRAKLQKTYQDFIDR
;
A
#
# COMPACT_ATOMS: atom_id res chain seq x y z
N MET A 1 9.50 12.46 6.40
CA MET A 1 8.76 12.34 7.68
C MET A 1 7.79 11.18 7.61
N PHE A 2 7.56 10.47 8.71
CA PHE A 2 6.59 9.37 8.79
C PHE A 2 5.61 9.62 9.92
N PHE A 3 4.32 9.37 9.69
CA PHE A 3 3.23 9.57 10.64
C PHE A 3 2.48 8.27 10.88
N TYR A 4 2.27 7.94 12.15
CA TYR A 4 1.54 6.76 12.58
C TYR A 4 0.84 7.03 13.91
N GLY A 5 -0.47 6.83 13.98
CA GLY A 5 -1.24 7.02 15.21
C GLY A 5 -0.93 6.02 16.32
N GLY A 6 -0.27 4.91 15.99
CA GLY A 6 0.07 3.81 16.90
C GLY A 6 1.53 3.80 17.35
N GLU A 7 1.97 2.66 17.88
CA GLU A 7 3.31 2.46 18.41
C GLU A 7 4.31 2.03 17.33
N SER A 8 5.24 2.88 16.95
CA SER A 8 6.24 2.60 15.93
C SER A 8 7.33 1.60 16.37
N GLU A 9 7.49 1.35 17.66
CA GLU A 9 8.43 0.34 18.17
C GLU A 9 7.90 -1.09 18.01
N PHE A 10 6.60 -1.26 17.82
CA PHE A 10 6.01 -2.54 17.52
C PHE A 10 6.56 -3.11 16.21
N ALA A 11 6.90 -4.40 16.21
CA ALA A 11 7.44 -5.14 15.06
C ALA A 11 8.68 -4.50 14.40
N ASN A 12 9.49 -3.72 15.15
CA ASN A 12 10.69 -3.03 14.66
C ASN A 12 10.43 -2.00 13.53
N ILE A 13 9.21 -1.48 13.40
CA ILE A 13 8.85 -0.50 12.36
C ILE A 13 9.76 0.72 12.46
N LYS A 14 10.01 1.24 13.65
CA LYS A 14 10.87 2.41 13.87
C LYS A 14 12.29 2.20 13.35
N SER A 15 12.90 1.06 13.69
CA SER A 15 14.25 0.73 13.21
C SER A 15 14.31 0.62 11.69
N TYR A 16 13.28 0.00 11.10
CA TYR A 16 13.16 -0.10 9.64
C TYR A 16 13.06 1.30 8.99
N LEU A 17 12.21 2.18 9.53
CA LEU A 17 12.01 3.52 8.99
C LEU A 17 13.27 4.38 9.10
N LEU A 18 13.99 4.31 10.22
CA LEU A 18 15.27 5.03 10.39
C LEU A 18 16.32 4.53 9.39
N ASN A 19 16.43 3.22 9.19
CA ASN A 19 17.32 2.64 8.18
C ASN A 19 16.90 3.00 6.74
N ALA A 20 15.60 3.17 6.49
CA ALA A 20 15.06 3.65 5.20
C ALA A 20 15.27 5.15 4.97
N GLY A 21 15.88 5.89 5.93
CA GLY A 21 16.20 7.30 5.79
C GLY A 21 15.13 8.28 6.27
N PHE A 22 14.08 7.80 6.96
CA PHE A 22 13.15 8.70 7.63
C PHE A 22 13.85 9.33 8.84
N ASN A 23 14.01 10.64 8.83
CA ASN A 23 14.66 11.39 9.89
C ASN A 23 13.70 11.94 10.96
N GLN A 24 12.41 11.90 10.70
CA GLN A 24 11.36 12.29 11.66
C GLN A 24 10.23 11.27 11.62
N ILE A 25 9.90 10.72 12.79
CA ILE A 25 8.81 9.77 12.99
C ILE A 25 7.91 10.35 14.07
N ILE A 26 6.65 10.58 13.71
CA ILE A 26 5.58 11.00 14.64
C ILE A 26 4.75 9.75 14.92
N ASP A 27 4.78 9.32 16.18
CA ASP A 27 4.07 8.12 16.62
C ASP A 27 3.20 8.41 17.87
N LYS A 28 2.66 7.38 18.49
CA LYS A 28 1.76 7.50 19.64
C LYS A 28 2.30 8.41 20.76
N ASN A 29 3.62 8.54 20.90
CA ASN A 29 4.24 9.33 21.95
C ASN A 29 4.17 10.85 21.69
N ASP A 30 3.85 11.24 20.46
CA ASP A 30 3.72 12.62 20.02
C ASP A 30 2.27 13.15 20.08
N PHE A 31 1.33 12.32 20.56
CA PHE A 31 -0.07 12.69 20.73
C PHE A 31 -0.41 12.90 22.20
N ASP A 32 -1.37 13.79 22.46
CA ASP A 32 -1.92 13.96 23.79
C ASP A 32 -2.64 12.69 24.25
N LYS A 33 -2.61 12.39 25.55
CA LYS A 33 -3.30 11.21 26.11
C LYS A 33 -4.80 11.17 25.78
N LYS A 34 -5.46 12.34 25.69
CA LYS A 34 -6.87 12.44 25.32
C LYS A 34 -7.16 12.01 23.88
N ASP A 35 -6.16 12.08 23.01
CA ASP A 35 -6.26 11.78 21.59
C ASP A 35 -5.97 10.29 21.30
N MET A 36 -5.46 9.55 22.30
CA MET A 36 -5.24 8.12 22.25
C MET A 36 -6.56 7.37 22.54
N ASN A 37 -7.48 7.44 21.58
CA ASN A 37 -8.88 7.06 21.75
C ASN A 37 -9.29 5.75 21.05
N SER A 38 -8.31 4.95 20.64
CA SER A 38 -8.53 3.59 20.13
C SER A 38 -7.62 2.58 20.85
N LYS A 39 -7.88 1.30 20.64
CA LYS A 39 -7.04 0.20 21.16
C LYS A 39 -5.56 0.35 20.78
N TRP A 40 -5.27 0.86 19.61
CA TRP A 40 -3.92 0.92 19.06
C TRP A 40 -3.28 2.30 19.13
N GLY A 41 -4.08 3.34 19.34
CA GLY A 41 -3.56 4.71 19.37
C GLY A 41 -4.56 5.78 18.96
N ALA A 42 -4.09 6.81 18.28
CA ALA A 42 -4.91 7.88 17.77
C ALA A 42 -5.64 7.47 16.50
N HIS A 43 -6.95 7.74 16.42
CA HIS A 43 -7.72 7.53 15.20
C HIS A 43 -7.26 8.42 14.03
N ASP A 44 -7.58 8.00 12.80
CA ASP A 44 -7.08 8.62 11.56
C ASP A 44 -7.34 10.12 11.47
N HIS A 45 -8.52 10.63 11.86
CA HIS A 45 -8.79 12.07 11.82
C HIS A 45 -7.86 12.89 12.72
N ILE A 46 -7.46 12.33 13.87
CA ILE A 46 -6.52 12.96 14.82
C ILE A 46 -5.11 12.92 14.20
N MET A 47 -4.71 11.78 13.68
CA MET A 47 -3.43 11.60 13.03
C MET A 47 -3.29 12.52 11.82
N PHE A 48 -4.31 12.65 10.96
CA PHE A 48 -4.30 13.59 9.83
C PHE A 48 -4.21 15.05 10.26
N LYS A 49 -4.91 15.43 11.33
CA LYS A 49 -4.79 16.79 11.90
C LYS A 49 -3.37 17.08 12.39
N LYS A 50 -2.75 16.13 13.09
CA LYS A 50 -1.36 16.23 13.53
C LYS A 50 -0.42 16.31 12.32
N SER A 51 -0.63 15.45 11.31
CA SER A 51 0.18 15.43 10.09
C SER A 51 0.14 16.78 9.37
N LEU A 52 -1.01 17.39 9.17
CA LEU A 52 -1.14 18.70 8.57
C LEU A 52 -0.35 19.77 9.33
N SER A 53 -0.48 19.79 10.67
CA SER A 53 0.24 20.72 11.52
C SER A 53 1.76 20.58 11.44
N GLU A 54 2.27 19.35 11.30
CA GLU A 54 3.71 19.12 11.17
C GLU A 54 4.23 19.36 9.74
N LEU A 55 3.44 19.00 8.72
CA LEU A 55 3.78 19.27 7.33
C LEU A 55 3.94 20.78 7.05
N ASN A 56 3.10 21.61 7.68
CA ASN A 56 3.17 23.07 7.54
C ASN A 56 4.44 23.70 8.14
N LYS A 57 5.24 22.94 8.88
CA LYS A 57 6.55 23.38 9.41
C LYS A 57 7.72 22.97 8.50
N LEU A 58 7.45 22.13 7.48
CA LEU A 58 8.51 21.64 6.60
C LEU A 58 8.83 22.64 5.50
N THR A 59 10.08 22.60 5.07
CA THR A 59 10.51 23.26 3.84
C THR A 59 10.51 22.30 2.67
N GLU A 60 10.11 22.76 1.48
CA GLU A 60 10.20 21.97 0.26
C GLU A 60 11.67 21.81 -0.21
N PRO A 61 12.05 20.67 -0.83
CA PRO A 61 11.19 19.50 -1.05
C PRO A 61 11.11 18.60 0.19
N PHE A 62 9.96 17.94 0.39
CA PHE A 62 9.80 16.95 1.46
C PHE A 62 9.12 15.68 0.95
N PHE A 63 9.37 14.56 1.65
CA PHE A 63 8.68 13.30 1.50
C PHE A 63 8.01 12.92 2.81
N ALA A 64 6.70 12.67 2.76
CA ALA A 64 5.92 12.30 3.93
C ALA A 64 5.10 11.02 3.67
N THR A 65 5.10 10.13 4.63
CA THR A 65 4.27 8.92 4.62
C THR A 65 3.33 8.94 5.83
N ILE A 66 2.06 8.72 5.59
CA ILE A 66 1.03 8.67 6.62
C ILE A 66 0.42 7.28 6.62
N LEU A 67 0.61 6.51 7.69
CA LEU A 67 0.05 5.18 7.87
C LEU A 67 -1.23 5.27 8.70
N THR A 68 -2.38 4.97 8.08
CA THR A 68 -3.68 4.95 8.75
C THR A 68 -3.81 3.73 9.67
N LEU A 69 -4.62 3.85 10.71
CA LEU A 69 -4.75 2.84 11.76
C LEU A 69 -6.18 2.33 11.95
N SER A 70 -7.20 3.15 11.66
CA SER A 70 -8.58 2.86 12.05
C SER A 70 -9.19 1.67 11.31
N SER A 71 -8.62 1.28 10.16
CA SER A 71 -9.02 0.07 9.42
C SER A 71 -8.34 -1.21 9.92
N HIS A 72 -7.56 -1.14 11.01
CA HIS A 72 -6.98 -2.32 11.67
C HIS A 72 -7.96 -2.93 12.69
N GLU A 73 -7.92 -4.25 12.89
CA GLU A 73 -8.72 -4.91 13.95
C GLU A 73 -8.45 -4.30 15.35
N PRO A 74 -9.48 -4.05 16.15
CA PRO A 74 -10.86 -4.50 16.06
C PRO A 74 -11.83 -3.62 15.25
N PHE A 75 -11.34 -2.73 14.39
CA PHE A 75 -12.12 -1.83 13.51
C PHE A 75 -12.96 -0.81 14.30
N GLU A 76 -12.41 -0.34 15.40
CA GLU A 76 -13.03 0.71 16.20
C GLU A 76 -13.09 2.03 15.42
N VAL A 77 -14.23 2.70 15.49
CA VAL A 77 -14.42 4.03 14.91
C VAL A 77 -15.05 4.97 15.94
N PRO A 78 -14.62 6.24 16.04
CA PRO A 78 -15.13 7.20 17.03
C PRO A 78 -16.39 7.92 16.57
N ILE A 79 -17.19 7.27 15.72
CA ILE A 79 -18.47 7.77 15.17
C ILE A 79 -19.55 6.70 15.29
N ASP A 80 -20.81 7.09 15.19
CA ASP A 80 -21.92 6.14 15.09
C ASP A 80 -21.78 5.33 13.80
N PRO A 81 -21.83 3.98 13.88
CA PRO A 81 -21.69 3.14 12.69
C PRO A 81 -22.78 3.39 11.66
N ILE A 82 -22.42 3.57 10.42
CA ILE A 82 -23.36 3.77 9.30
C ILE A 82 -24.05 2.46 8.94
N LEU A 83 -23.29 1.36 8.91
CA LEU A 83 -23.83 0.02 8.67
C LEU A 83 -24.11 -0.66 10.00
N LYS A 84 -25.31 -1.20 10.16
CA LYS A 84 -25.72 -1.93 11.36
C LYS A 84 -25.22 -3.36 11.30
N GLY A 85 -24.63 -3.85 12.41
CA GLY A 85 -24.12 -5.19 12.58
C GLY A 85 -22.80 -5.20 13.34
N GLU A 86 -22.48 -6.32 13.98
CA GLU A 86 -21.28 -6.52 14.79
C GLU A 86 -20.35 -7.57 14.18
N ASP A 87 -20.74 -8.12 13.03
CA ASP A 87 -19.88 -9.07 12.34
C ASP A 87 -18.62 -8.37 11.78
N ARG A 88 -17.54 -9.15 11.66
CA ARG A 88 -16.22 -8.68 11.28
C ARG A 88 -16.22 -7.88 9.96
N GLN A 89 -17.05 -8.25 8.99
CA GLN A 89 -17.12 -7.58 7.69
C GLN A 89 -17.83 -6.23 7.80
N THR A 90 -18.90 -6.15 8.60
CA THR A 90 -19.63 -4.90 8.84
C THR A 90 -18.76 -3.90 9.61
N LEU A 91 -18.07 -4.34 10.65
CA LEU A 91 -17.13 -3.49 11.39
C LEU A 91 -16.01 -2.96 10.47
N TYR A 92 -15.42 -3.83 9.65
CA TYR A 92 -14.41 -3.43 8.67
C TYR A 92 -14.95 -2.40 7.67
N LYS A 93 -16.15 -2.59 7.12
CA LYS A 93 -16.76 -1.63 6.20
C LYS A 93 -16.98 -0.26 6.86
N ASN A 94 -17.47 -0.23 8.11
CA ASN A 94 -17.61 1.02 8.85
C ASN A 94 -16.25 1.71 9.06
N SER A 95 -15.20 0.96 9.34
CA SER A 95 -13.86 1.54 9.48
C SER A 95 -13.32 2.13 8.16
N ILE A 96 -13.58 1.49 7.03
CA ILE A 96 -13.23 2.03 5.70
C ILE A 96 -13.99 3.33 5.41
N ILE A 97 -15.31 3.37 5.68
CA ILE A 97 -16.11 4.59 5.49
C ILE A 97 -15.55 5.72 6.35
N TYR A 98 -15.21 5.45 7.59
CA TYR A 98 -14.61 6.43 8.50
C TYR A 98 -13.24 6.92 8.02
N THR A 99 -12.36 5.99 7.56
CA THR A 99 -11.05 6.35 7.02
C THR A 99 -11.19 7.20 5.75
N ASP A 100 -12.11 6.85 4.85
CA ASP A 100 -12.40 7.62 3.63
C ASP A 100 -12.85 9.05 3.95
N GLU A 101 -13.76 9.21 4.92
CA GLU A 101 -14.18 10.53 5.39
C GLU A 101 -13.02 11.33 6.01
N SER A 102 -12.16 10.66 6.78
CA SER A 102 -10.99 11.29 7.40
C SER A 102 -9.97 11.76 6.34
N VAL A 103 -9.74 10.96 5.30
CA VAL A 103 -8.94 11.33 4.13
C VAL A 103 -9.57 12.52 3.39
N GLY A 104 -10.89 12.48 3.16
CA GLY A 104 -11.61 13.56 2.49
C GLY A 104 -11.47 14.91 3.22
N ARG A 105 -11.60 14.90 4.56
CA ARG A 105 -11.39 16.09 5.41
C ARG A 105 -9.94 16.58 5.36
N PHE A 106 -8.98 15.67 5.43
CA PHE A 106 -7.55 16.00 5.30
C PHE A 106 -7.27 16.65 3.94
N MET A 107 -7.73 16.04 2.85
CA MET A 107 -7.57 16.58 1.50
C MET A 107 -8.23 17.95 1.31
N SER A 108 -9.36 18.19 1.96
CA SER A 108 -10.03 19.51 1.94
C SER A 108 -9.19 20.56 2.68
N SER A 109 -8.59 20.20 3.80
CA SER A 109 -7.76 21.12 4.58
C SER A 109 -6.42 21.41 3.90
N ILE A 110 -5.73 20.39 3.36
CA ILE A 110 -4.42 20.55 2.75
C ILE A 110 -4.46 21.32 1.43
N LYS A 111 -5.63 21.41 0.78
CA LYS A 111 -5.81 22.22 -0.43
C LYS A 111 -5.51 23.71 -0.24
N GLU A 112 -5.67 24.21 0.97
CA GLU A 112 -5.40 25.61 1.32
C GLU A 112 -3.92 25.89 1.57
N GLU A 113 -3.06 24.85 1.60
CA GLU A 113 -1.65 24.99 1.92
C GLU A 113 -0.82 25.33 0.68
N PRO A 114 0.23 26.18 0.81
CA PRO A 114 1.03 26.67 -0.33
C PRO A 114 1.67 25.56 -1.16
N TYR A 115 2.10 24.47 -0.52
CA TYR A 115 2.77 23.35 -1.19
C TYR A 115 1.81 22.40 -1.92
N PHE A 116 0.48 22.55 -1.77
CA PHE A 116 -0.48 21.65 -2.37
C PHE A 116 -0.32 21.48 -3.88
N GLN A 117 -0.13 22.59 -4.59
CA GLN A 117 0.03 22.58 -6.05
C GLN A 117 1.33 21.92 -6.52
N ASN A 118 2.33 21.83 -5.65
CA ASN A 118 3.62 21.17 -5.92
C ASN A 118 3.69 19.73 -5.38
N THR A 119 2.59 19.20 -4.85
CA THR A 119 2.56 17.89 -4.18
C THR A 119 1.88 16.82 -5.02
N ILE A 120 2.49 15.63 -5.08
CA ILE A 120 1.85 14.41 -5.55
C ILE A 120 1.39 13.61 -4.33
N PHE A 121 0.09 13.32 -4.27
CA PHE A 121 -0.53 12.49 -3.25
C PHE A 121 -0.71 11.08 -3.78
N ILE A 122 -0.28 10.09 -3.01
CA ILE A 122 -0.37 8.68 -3.35
C ILE A 122 -1.16 7.97 -2.26
N PHE A 123 -2.26 7.36 -2.66
CA PHE A 123 -3.11 6.56 -1.77
C PHE A 123 -2.96 5.10 -2.19
N ILE A 124 -2.45 4.29 -1.28
CA ILE A 124 -2.20 2.87 -1.51
C ILE A 124 -2.45 2.10 -0.22
N SER A 125 -3.04 0.91 -0.32
CA SER A 125 -3.13 0.02 0.84
C SER A 125 -1.81 -0.70 1.05
N ASP A 126 -1.46 -0.98 2.30
CA ASP A 126 -0.33 -1.83 2.68
C ASP A 126 -0.57 -3.30 2.28
N HIS A 127 -1.80 -3.77 2.46
CA HIS A 127 -2.24 -5.10 2.01
C HIS A 127 -3.76 -5.13 1.78
N GLY A 128 -4.24 -6.21 1.17
CA GLY A 128 -5.66 -6.47 1.00
C GLY A 128 -6.30 -7.07 2.25
N PHE A 129 -7.62 -6.95 2.37
CA PHE A 129 -8.41 -7.54 3.42
C PHE A 129 -9.19 -8.74 2.93
N ARG A 130 -9.29 -9.80 3.76
CA ARG A 130 -10.09 -10.99 3.45
C ARG A 130 -11.57 -10.73 3.68
N MET A 131 -12.33 -10.68 2.60
CA MET A 131 -13.79 -10.62 2.62
C MET A 131 -14.35 -11.97 2.19
N GLY A 132 -15.24 -12.56 3.01
CA GLY A 132 -15.92 -13.84 2.72
C GLY A 132 -15.03 -15.07 2.88
N ASP A 133 -15.49 -16.20 2.32
CA ASP A 133 -14.92 -17.55 2.54
C ASP A 133 -13.79 -17.92 1.56
N GLY A 134 -13.28 -16.95 0.80
CA GLY A 134 -12.21 -17.18 -0.17
C GLY A 134 -10.91 -17.68 0.49
N HIS A 135 -10.19 -18.54 -0.21
CA HIS A 135 -8.90 -19.06 0.26
C HIS A 135 -7.86 -17.94 0.38
N ASN A 136 -7.05 -17.96 1.45
CA ASN A 136 -6.03 -16.94 1.73
C ASN A 136 -4.97 -16.75 0.63
N ARG A 137 -4.88 -17.66 -0.30
CA ARG A 137 -3.86 -17.71 -1.35
C ARG A 137 -4.32 -17.04 -2.65
N TYR A 138 -5.62 -16.80 -2.84
CA TYR A 138 -6.15 -16.30 -4.12
C TYR A 138 -5.74 -14.85 -4.42
N PRO A 139 -5.51 -14.52 -5.70
CA PRO A 139 -5.05 -13.20 -6.14
C PRO A 139 -5.90 -12.04 -5.62
N ARG A 140 -7.22 -12.24 -5.54
CA ARG A 140 -8.16 -11.20 -5.08
C ARG A 140 -7.83 -10.64 -3.69
N ARG A 141 -7.20 -11.44 -2.83
CA ARG A 141 -6.79 -10.98 -1.49
C ARG A 141 -5.65 -9.96 -1.54
N TYR A 142 -4.81 -10.05 -2.57
CA TYR A 142 -3.62 -9.22 -2.73
C TYR A 142 -3.86 -8.03 -3.67
N HIS A 143 -5.08 -7.93 -4.21
CA HIS A 143 -5.45 -6.81 -5.06
C HIS A 143 -5.81 -5.60 -4.19
N ILE A 144 -5.03 -4.54 -4.31
CA ILE A 144 -5.16 -3.30 -3.56
C ILE A 144 -5.39 -2.12 -4.51
N PRO A 145 -6.08 -1.06 -4.04
CA PRO A 145 -6.22 0.16 -4.82
C PRO A 145 -4.92 0.98 -4.81
N LEU A 146 -4.68 1.71 -5.90
CA LEU A 146 -3.67 2.75 -6.01
C LEU A 146 -4.30 3.97 -6.68
N PHE A 147 -4.25 5.11 -6.01
CA PHE A 147 -4.64 6.40 -6.56
C PHE A 147 -3.46 7.36 -6.50
N ILE A 148 -3.20 8.07 -7.60
CA ILE A 148 -2.18 9.11 -7.67
C ILE A 148 -2.88 10.41 -8.06
N TYR A 149 -2.69 11.45 -7.26
CA TYR A 149 -3.35 12.73 -7.42
C TYR A 149 -2.35 13.87 -7.21
N GLY A 150 -2.51 14.96 -7.94
CA GLY A 150 -1.73 16.19 -7.76
C GLY A 150 -1.45 16.91 -9.08
N ASP A 151 -1.20 18.22 -9.00
CA ASP A 151 -0.94 19.05 -10.17
C ASP A 151 0.38 18.75 -10.88
N PRO A 152 1.46 18.33 -10.19
CA PRO A 152 2.69 17.89 -10.85
C PRO A 152 2.54 16.66 -11.74
N LEU A 153 1.50 15.85 -11.50
CA LEU A 153 1.21 14.74 -12.40
C LEU A 153 0.83 15.27 -13.78
N GLY A 154 1.56 14.85 -14.80
CA GLY A 154 1.37 15.33 -16.18
C GLY A 154 -0.09 15.27 -16.64
N LYS A 155 -0.57 16.30 -17.32
CA LYS A 155 -1.99 16.44 -17.77
C LYS A 155 -2.52 15.19 -18.49
N LYS A 156 -1.65 14.45 -19.21
CA LYS A 156 -2.01 13.20 -19.91
C LYS A 156 -2.53 12.09 -18.98
N TRP A 157 -2.22 12.16 -17.68
CA TRP A 157 -2.60 11.15 -16.70
C TRP A 157 -3.85 11.50 -15.89
N ARG A 158 -4.28 12.77 -15.90
CA ARG A 158 -5.42 13.23 -15.12
C ARG A 158 -6.71 12.54 -15.54
N GLY A 159 -7.44 12.02 -14.58
CA GLY A 159 -8.70 11.29 -14.80
C GLY A 159 -8.54 9.95 -15.54
N ARG A 160 -7.33 9.44 -15.68
CA ARG A 160 -7.06 8.16 -16.35
C ARG A 160 -7.18 7.00 -15.38
N LYS A 161 -7.80 5.92 -15.85
CA LYS A 161 -7.72 4.60 -15.23
C LYS A 161 -6.62 3.83 -15.94
N ILE A 162 -5.65 3.36 -15.17
CA ILE A 162 -4.52 2.54 -15.67
C ILE A 162 -4.86 1.08 -15.37
N SER A 163 -4.86 0.24 -16.42
CA SER A 163 -5.21 -1.18 -16.32
C SER A 163 -3.99 -2.10 -16.21
N VAL A 164 -2.77 -1.54 -16.29
CA VAL A 164 -1.54 -2.33 -16.18
C VAL A 164 -1.47 -2.99 -14.81
N ILE A 165 -1.21 -4.29 -14.80
CA ILE A 165 -1.00 -5.05 -13.57
C ILE A 165 0.36 -4.70 -12.98
N GLY A 166 0.38 -4.31 -11.71
CA GLY A 166 1.60 -3.93 -11.00
C GLY A 166 1.66 -4.47 -9.58
N SER A 167 2.83 -4.33 -8.99
CA SER A 167 3.09 -4.60 -7.57
C SER A 167 3.41 -3.31 -6.84
N GLN A 168 3.30 -3.29 -5.52
CA GLN A 168 3.72 -2.15 -4.69
C GLN A 168 5.17 -1.73 -4.96
N THR A 169 6.05 -2.68 -5.28
CA THR A 169 7.45 -2.41 -5.67
C THR A 169 7.58 -1.53 -6.91
N ASP A 170 6.58 -1.50 -7.77
CA ASP A 170 6.59 -0.69 -9.00
C ASP A 170 6.37 0.81 -8.70
N LEU A 171 5.90 1.15 -7.50
CA LEU A 171 5.62 2.53 -7.10
C LEU A 171 6.87 3.41 -7.16
N ALA A 172 8.03 2.89 -6.73
CA ALA A 172 9.26 3.67 -6.67
C ALA A 172 9.64 4.26 -8.04
N LYS A 173 9.81 3.46 -9.08
CA LYS A 173 10.14 3.97 -10.43
C LYS A 173 9.00 4.77 -11.05
N THR A 174 7.75 4.38 -10.79
CA THR A 174 6.60 5.13 -11.27
C THR A 174 6.65 6.58 -10.80
N ILE A 175 6.97 6.81 -9.53
CA ILE A 175 7.03 8.15 -8.95
C ILE A 175 8.30 8.88 -9.33
N LEU A 176 9.47 8.24 -9.24
CA LEU A 176 10.74 8.88 -9.59
C LEU A 176 10.74 9.40 -11.02
N ASN A 177 10.15 8.67 -11.96
CA ASN A 177 10.03 9.08 -13.35
C ASN A 177 9.11 10.31 -13.53
N GLN A 178 8.18 10.59 -12.63
CA GLN A 178 7.37 11.82 -12.69
C GLN A 178 8.18 13.07 -12.30
N PHE A 179 9.29 12.88 -11.61
CA PHE A 179 10.21 13.95 -11.21
C PHE A 179 11.50 13.97 -12.04
N ASP A 180 11.56 13.21 -13.14
CA ASP A 180 12.77 13.03 -13.97
C ASP A 180 13.99 12.57 -13.17
N LEU A 181 13.74 11.82 -12.08
CA LEU A 181 14.78 11.26 -11.21
C LEU A 181 15.14 9.86 -11.66
N ASN A 182 16.39 9.65 -12.06
CA ASN A 182 16.89 8.33 -12.44
C ASN A 182 17.61 7.69 -11.25
N TYR A 183 17.10 6.55 -10.80
CA TYR A 183 17.73 5.73 -9.76
C TYR A 183 17.61 4.24 -10.08
N ASN A 184 18.76 3.57 -10.22
CA ASN A 184 18.82 2.17 -10.64
C ASN A 184 18.74 1.15 -9.47
N GLY A 185 18.71 1.61 -8.22
CA GLY A 185 18.68 0.73 -7.04
C GLY A 185 17.38 -0.06 -6.85
N PHE A 186 16.27 0.39 -7.44
CA PHE A 186 14.99 -0.32 -7.36
C PHE A 186 14.84 -1.35 -8.49
N ILE A 187 15.64 -2.44 -8.41
CA ILE A 187 15.76 -3.45 -9.49
C ILE A 187 14.46 -4.21 -9.78
N PHE A 188 13.55 -4.31 -8.81
CA PHE A 188 12.25 -4.96 -8.96
C PHE A 188 11.13 -4.00 -9.37
N SER A 189 11.41 -2.71 -9.49
CA SER A 189 10.44 -1.67 -9.79
C SER A 189 10.36 -1.39 -11.29
N ARG A 190 9.14 -1.21 -11.78
CA ARG A 190 8.84 -0.77 -13.16
C ARG A 190 8.01 0.51 -13.09
N ASP A 191 8.00 1.29 -14.14
CA ASP A 191 7.12 2.45 -14.27
C ASP A 191 5.75 2.00 -14.80
N LEU A 192 4.72 2.05 -13.96
CA LEU A 192 3.37 1.64 -14.31
C LEU A 192 2.69 2.59 -15.31
N LEU A 193 3.15 3.83 -15.41
CA LEU A 193 2.57 4.81 -16.32
C LEU A 193 3.11 4.69 -17.75
N ASN A 194 4.30 4.14 -17.93
CA ASN A 194 4.95 4.02 -19.24
C ASN A 194 5.09 2.57 -19.73
N ASN A 195 4.69 1.57 -18.94
CA ASN A 195 4.72 0.18 -19.35
C ASN A 195 3.36 -0.28 -19.87
N VAL A 196 3.37 -1.07 -20.94
CA VAL A 196 2.17 -1.67 -21.54
C VAL A 196 1.88 -3.04 -20.90
N TYR A 197 2.93 -3.78 -20.51
CA TYR A 197 2.82 -5.11 -19.91
C TYR A 197 3.27 -5.08 -18.46
N GLY A 198 2.44 -5.66 -17.60
CA GLY A 198 2.70 -5.75 -16.18
C GLY A 198 2.51 -7.16 -15.63
N ASN A 199 3.05 -7.37 -14.47
CA ASN A 199 2.75 -8.54 -13.64
C ASN A 199 2.75 -8.13 -12.18
N ALA A 200 2.01 -8.87 -11.36
CA ALA A 200 2.07 -8.76 -9.92
C ALA A 200 2.57 -10.06 -9.32
N PHE A 201 3.47 -9.95 -8.35
CA PHE A 201 4.02 -11.08 -7.63
C PHE A 201 3.77 -10.87 -6.13
N TYR A 202 3.32 -11.92 -5.47
CA TYR A 202 3.12 -11.93 -4.02
C TYR A 202 3.56 -13.26 -3.43
N THR A 203 3.88 -13.23 -2.15
CA THR A 203 4.21 -14.42 -1.37
C THR A 203 3.23 -14.61 -0.23
N PHE A 204 3.07 -15.83 0.19
CA PHE A 204 2.37 -16.22 1.40
C PHE A 204 3.16 -17.32 2.10
N ASN A 205 2.76 -17.71 3.30
CA ASN A 205 3.42 -18.81 3.98
C ASN A 205 3.43 -20.04 3.08
N ASN A 206 4.64 -20.51 2.74
CA ASN A 206 4.90 -21.68 1.92
C ASN A 206 4.43 -21.59 0.46
N GLY A 207 4.47 -20.38 -0.15
CA GLY A 207 4.11 -20.29 -1.56
C GLY A 207 4.22 -18.90 -2.17
N PHE A 208 3.86 -18.83 -3.44
CA PHE A 208 3.81 -17.59 -4.18
C PHE A 208 2.64 -17.56 -5.19
N GLY A 209 2.26 -16.36 -5.59
CA GLY A 209 1.40 -16.12 -6.73
C GLY A 209 2.05 -15.17 -7.72
N LEU A 210 1.87 -15.46 -9.01
CA LEU A 210 2.22 -14.58 -10.12
C LEU A 210 0.97 -14.32 -10.96
N ILE A 211 0.70 -13.04 -11.22
CA ILE A 211 -0.44 -12.57 -11.98
C ILE A 211 0.08 -11.81 -13.19
N GLU A 212 -0.40 -12.17 -14.36
CA GLU A 212 -0.23 -11.47 -15.63
C GLU A 212 -1.61 -11.13 -16.22
N GLU A 213 -1.65 -10.39 -17.30
CA GLU A 213 -2.89 -9.84 -17.86
C GLU A 213 -3.96 -10.90 -18.11
N GLU A 214 -3.56 -12.02 -18.69
CA GLU A 214 -4.49 -13.11 -19.06
C GLU A 214 -4.36 -14.36 -18.19
N GLN A 215 -3.30 -14.46 -17.39
CA GLN A 215 -2.98 -15.67 -16.65
C GLN A 215 -2.51 -15.38 -15.23
N SER A 216 -2.81 -16.31 -14.34
CA SER A 216 -2.26 -16.30 -12.98
C SER A 216 -1.97 -17.71 -12.49
N VAL A 217 -0.89 -17.86 -11.76
CA VAL A 217 -0.48 -19.12 -11.13
C VAL A 217 -0.27 -18.92 -9.64
N ILE A 218 -0.73 -19.88 -8.86
CA ILE A 218 -0.41 -19.98 -7.43
C ILE A 218 0.25 -21.33 -7.20
N TYR A 219 1.43 -21.29 -6.58
CA TYR A 219 2.18 -22.46 -6.20
C TYR A 219 2.31 -22.57 -4.69
N ASP A 220 2.15 -23.80 -4.20
CA ASP A 220 2.26 -24.14 -2.79
C ASP A 220 3.43 -25.11 -2.60
N HIS A 221 4.37 -24.72 -1.72
CA HIS A 221 5.58 -25.50 -1.44
C HIS A 221 5.29 -26.75 -0.59
N ASP A 222 4.24 -26.75 0.24
CA ASP A 222 3.90 -27.89 1.10
C ASP A 222 3.32 -29.03 0.25
N SER A 223 2.36 -28.70 -0.59
CA SER A 223 1.78 -29.68 -1.53
C SER A 223 2.65 -29.92 -2.77
N LYS A 224 3.70 -29.11 -2.98
CA LYS A 224 4.59 -29.13 -4.16
C LYS A 224 3.82 -29.08 -5.47
N SER A 225 2.73 -28.34 -5.50
CA SER A 225 1.83 -28.29 -6.64
C SER A 225 1.32 -26.89 -6.97
N VAL A 226 0.91 -26.70 -8.22
CA VAL A 226 0.12 -25.55 -8.63
C VAL A 226 -1.30 -25.74 -8.10
N THR A 227 -1.71 -24.88 -7.17
CA THR A 227 -3.03 -24.96 -6.51
C THR A 227 -4.10 -24.12 -7.18
N TYR A 228 -3.69 -23.19 -8.04
CA TYR A 228 -4.59 -22.34 -8.82
C TYR A 228 -3.91 -21.94 -10.12
N LEU A 229 -4.65 -22.09 -11.19
CA LEU A 229 -4.28 -21.63 -12.52
C LEU A 229 -5.51 -21.02 -13.18
N ASN A 230 -5.44 -19.76 -13.53
CA ASN A 230 -6.49 -19.08 -14.27
C ASN A 230 -6.12 -19.05 -15.77
N ASN A 231 -7.10 -19.29 -16.63
CA ASN A 231 -6.94 -19.31 -18.08
C ASN A 231 -5.83 -20.28 -18.55
N PHE A 232 -6.12 -21.58 -18.46
CA PHE A 232 -5.26 -22.59 -19.03
C PHE A 232 -5.11 -22.38 -20.55
N VAL A 233 -3.88 -22.25 -21.03
CA VAL A 233 -3.57 -22.09 -22.47
C VAL A 233 -2.99 -23.39 -23.03
N SER A 234 -1.87 -23.84 -22.48
CA SER A 234 -1.22 -25.11 -22.80
C SER A 234 -0.23 -25.46 -21.70
N ASP A 235 0.18 -26.71 -21.63
CA ASP A 235 1.14 -27.17 -20.61
C ASP A 235 2.45 -26.40 -20.66
N SER A 236 2.96 -26.12 -21.86
CA SER A 236 4.21 -25.37 -22.03
C SER A 236 4.11 -23.92 -21.58
N VAL A 237 3.00 -23.24 -21.85
CA VAL A 237 2.77 -21.85 -21.44
C VAL A 237 2.56 -21.77 -19.92
N ASN A 238 1.80 -22.70 -19.38
CA ASN A 238 1.57 -22.77 -17.94
C ASN A 238 2.85 -23.10 -17.16
N GLN A 239 3.69 -24.00 -17.69
CA GLN A 239 4.99 -24.31 -17.14
C GLN A 239 5.91 -23.08 -17.18
N PHE A 240 5.92 -22.32 -18.27
CA PHE A 240 6.68 -21.08 -18.39
C PHE A 240 6.26 -20.04 -17.34
N LEU A 241 4.96 -19.84 -17.13
CA LEU A 241 4.44 -18.93 -16.11
C LEU A 241 4.87 -19.35 -14.70
N PHE A 242 4.79 -20.64 -14.42
CA PHE A 242 5.26 -21.20 -13.14
C PHE A 242 6.76 -20.97 -12.93
N ASP A 243 7.59 -21.28 -13.94
CA ASP A 243 9.04 -21.10 -13.87
C ASP A 243 9.42 -19.62 -13.72
N LYS A 244 8.67 -18.71 -14.36
CA LYS A 244 8.82 -17.27 -14.17
C LYS A 244 8.54 -16.85 -12.71
N GLY A 245 7.51 -17.41 -12.08
CA GLY A 245 7.19 -17.17 -10.67
C GLY A 245 8.30 -17.69 -9.75
N ARG A 246 8.81 -18.90 -10.00
CA ARG A 246 9.96 -19.46 -9.26
C ARG A 246 11.21 -18.59 -9.40
N ALA A 247 11.52 -18.15 -10.61
CA ALA A 247 12.69 -17.30 -10.88
C ALA A 247 12.57 -15.96 -10.14
N LYS A 248 11.37 -15.36 -10.09
CA LYS A 248 11.13 -14.16 -9.29
C LYS A 248 11.37 -14.40 -7.80
N LEU A 249 10.83 -15.48 -7.25
CA LEU A 249 11.04 -15.84 -5.85
C LEU A 249 12.52 -16.02 -5.55
N GLN A 250 13.23 -16.80 -6.36
CA GLN A 250 14.67 -17.05 -6.23
C GLN A 250 15.46 -15.74 -6.28
N LYS A 251 15.16 -14.86 -7.25
CA LYS A 251 15.84 -13.57 -7.39
C LYS A 251 15.61 -12.65 -6.19
N THR A 252 14.41 -12.67 -5.63
CA THR A 252 14.10 -11.89 -4.42
C THR A 252 14.88 -12.38 -3.20
N TYR A 253 14.96 -13.71 -3.01
CA TYR A 253 15.78 -14.28 -1.93
C TYR A 253 17.26 -14.01 -2.13
N GLN A 254 17.76 -14.12 -3.37
CA GLN A 254 19.16 -13.85 -3.65
C GLN A 254 19.52 -12.39 -3.36
N ASP A 255 18.68 -11.43 -3.80
CA ASP A 255 18.89 -10.02 -3.50
C ASP A 255 18.91 -9.73 -1.98
N PHE A 256 18.06 -10.42 -1.21
CA PHE A 256 18.05 -10.30 0.26
C PHE A 256 19.34 -10.85 0.90
N ILE A 257 19.87 -11.96 0.38
CA ILE A 257 21.11 -12.57 0.89
C ILE A 257 22.33 -11.72 0.53
N ASP A 258 22.32 -11.10 -0.64
CA ASP A 258 23.45 -10.32 -1.17
C ASP A 258 23.57 -8.91 -0.54
N ARG A 259 22.55 -8.45 0.18
CA ARG A 259 22.51 -7.15 0.91
C ARG A 259 23.06 -7.27 2.32
#